data_b083660c540cf4d020620896fa8ac47e
#
_entry.id   b083660c540cf4d020620896fa8ac47e
#
_cell.length_a   1.000
_cell.length_b   1.000
_cell.length_c   1.000
_cell.angle_alpha   90.00
_cell.angle_beta   90.00
_cell.angle_gamma   90.00
#
_symmetry.space_group_name_H-M   'P 1'
#
loop_
_entity.id
_entity.type
_entity.pdbx_description
1 polymer ?
#
loop_
_entity_poly.entity_id
_entity_poly.type
_entity_poly.pdbx_seq_one_letter_code
_entity_poly.pdbx_strand_id
1 'polypeptide(L)'
;KLRKKCGGYHAPTQEICCTLFGIFLFITILGDGIFLDVHKIIIIVSAFVVYLKLSYEVPCGTIQNPIPNGVKVIMAKELKHYCQIGIFLLGGVSILNIDMGYFAACGVIVCGVLFGIGKQRENEKRYNK
;
A
#
# COMPACT_ATOMS: atom_id res chain seq x y z
N LYS A 1 -12.56 1.25 5.95
CA LYS A 1 -13.36 0.09 5.46
C LYS A 1 -12.63 -0.72 4.38
N LEU A 2 -11.99 -0.10 3.38
CA LEU A 2 -11.22 -0.79 2.32
C LEU A 2 -10.06 -1.64 2.88
N ARG A 3 -9.30 -1.12 3.82
CA ARG A 3 -8.15 -1.81 4.42
C ARG A 3 -8.52 -3.13 5.11
N LYS A 4 -9.68 -3.20 5.79
CA LYS A 4 -10.19 -4.45 6.39
C LYS A 4 -10.55 -5.49 5.32
N LYS A 5 -11.01 -5.04 4.15
CA LYS A 5 -11.40 -5.91 3.03
C LYS A 5 -10.19 -6.44 2.26
N CYS A 6 -9.07 -5.71 2.26
CA CYS A 6 -7.88 -6.08 1.49
C CYS A 6 -6.92 -7.06 2.20
N GLY A 7 -7.20 -7.47 3.45
CA GLY A 7 -6.34 -8.41 4.19
C GLY A 7 -4.99 -7.82 4.62
N GLY A 8 -4.85 -6.48 4.64
CA GLY A 8 -3.61 -5.82 5.05
C GLY A 8 -3.29 -6.03 6.54
N TYR A 9 -2.01 -5.88 6.90
CA TYR A 9 -1.56 -5.91 8.28
C TYR A 9 -2.31 -4.86 9.12
N HIS A 10 -2.83 -5.30 10.24
CA HIS A 10 -3.39 -4.43 11.27
C HIS A 10 -2.47 -4.47 12.48
N ALA A 11 -1.97 -3.31 12.91
CA ALA A 11 -1.30 -3.21 14.19
C ALA A 11 -2.25 -3.63 15.31
N PRO A 12 -1.76 -4.35 16.35
CA PRO A 12 -2.60 -4.87 17.41
C PRO A 12 -3.31 -3.77 18.21
N THR A 13 -2.72 -2.58 18.29
CA THR A 13 -3.32 -1.42 18.96
C THR A 13 -3.30 -0.19 18.06
N GLN A 14 -4.20 0.75 18.33
CA GLN A 14 -4.26 2.03 17.63
C GLN A 14 -2.99 2.86 17.87
N GLU A 15 -2.42 2.79 19.07
CA GLU A 15 -1.18 3.48 19.45
C GLU A 15 0.01 3.03 18.60
N ILE A 16 0.20 1.71 18.42
CA ILE A 16 1.24 1.16 17.55
C ILE A 16 1.03 1.62 16.10
N CYS A 17 -0.21 1.67 15.64
CA CYS A 17 -0.52 2.14 14.30
C CYS A 17 -0.13 3.62 14.12
N CYS A 18 -0.49 4.47 15.09
CA CYS A 18 -0.14 5.90 15.06
C CYS A 18 1.38 6.11 15.16
N THR A 19 2.07 5.35 16.02
CA THR A 19 3.53 5.44 16.17
C THR A 19 4.24 5.05 14.88
N LEU A 20 3.86 3.95 14.25
CA LEU A 20 4.42 3.51 12.96
C LEU A 20 4.18 4.57 11.87
N PHE A 21 2.98 5.15 11.83
CA PHE A 21 2.67 6.21 10.88
C PHE A 21 3.52 7.47 11.13
N GLY A 22 3.70 7.85 12.41
CA GLY A 22 4.54 8.98 12.79
C GLY A 22 6.03 8.79 12.40
N ILE A 23 6.58 7.61 12.66
CA ILE A 23 7.96 7.26 12.27
C ILE A 23 8.09 7.34 10.74
N PHE A 24 7.12 6.81 10.01
CA PHE A 24 7.13 6.83 8.55
C PHE A 24 7.09 8.25 8.00
N LEU A 25 6.20 9.09 8.53
CA LEU A 25 6.09 10.49 8.14
C LEU A 25 7.40 11.23 8.40
N PHE A 26 8.01 11.01 9.56
CA PHE A 26 9.29 11.62 9.92
C PHE A 26 10.42 11.23 8.95
N ILE A 27 10.54 9.92 8.62
CA ILE A 27 11.53 9.43 7.65
C ILE A 27 11.30 10.05 6.27
N THR A 28 10.04 10.21 5.86
CA THR A 28 9.68 10.80 4.56
C THR A 28 10.07 12.27 4.50
N ILE A 29 9.80 13.03 5.58
CA ILE A 29 10.17 14.45 5.66
C ILE A 29 11.70 14.62 5.64
N LEU A 30 12.43 13.81 6.39
CA LEU A 30 13.90 13.83 6.36
C LEU A 30 14.45 13.50 4.97
N GLY A 31 13.86 12.50 4.30
CA GLY A 31 14.24 12.10 2.95
C GLY A 31 14.00 13.21 1.93
N ASP A 32 12.94 13.98 2.07
CA ASP A 32 12.65 15.11 1.19
C ASP A 32 13.76 16.17 1.20
N GLY A 33 14.30 16.47 2.39
CA GLY A 33 15.42 17.42 2.53
C GLY A 33 16.79 16.89 2.07
N ILE A 34 16.96 15.57 1.95
CA ILE A 34 18.23 14.93 1.61
C ILE A 34 18.28 14.48 0.16
N PHE A 35 17.14 14.00 -0.39
CA PHE A 35 17.09 13.42 -1.71
C PHE A 35 17.04 14.46 -2.82
N LEU A 36 17.91 14.26 -3.80
CA LEU A 36 17.85 14.97 -5.07
C LEU A 36 16.62 14.51 -5.89
N ASP A 37 16.15 15.32 -6.81
CA ASP A 37 14.98 15.03 -7.66
C ASP A 37 15.06 13.68 -8.37
N VAL A 38 16.27 13.26 -8.78
CA VAL A 38 16.49 11.96 -9.39
C VAL A 38 16.10 10.81 -8.46
N HIS A 39 16.43 10.89 -7.16
CA HIS A 39 16.05 9.88 -6.17
C HIS A 39 14.54 9.88 -5.93
N LYS A 40 13.91 11.06 -5.89
CA LYS A 40 12.46 11.21 -5.78
C LYS A 40 11.73 10.56 -6.96
N ILE A 41 12.23 10.75 -8.18
CA ILE A 41 11.69 10.11 -9.39
C ILE A 41 11.77 8.57 -9.28
N ILE A 42 12.90 8.02 -8.82
CA ILE A 42 13.05 6.56 -8.64
C ILE A 42 12.02 6.02 -7.64
N ILE A 43 11.78 6.74 -6.55
CA ILE A 43 10.79 6.38 -5.54
C ILE A 43 9.37 6.43 -6.14
N ILE A 44 9.05 7.45 -6.91
CA ILE A 44 7.76 7.57 -7.60
C ILE A 44 7.55 6.40 -8.57
N VAL A 45 8.54 6.08 -9.40
CA VAL A 45 8.48 4.92 -10.32
C VAL A 45 8.29 3.61 -9.55
N SER A 46 9.00 3.43 -8.44
CA SER A 46 8.84 2.26 -7.57
C SER A 46 7.41 2.14 -7.02
N ALA A 47 6.79 3.25 -6.66
CA ALA A 47 5.40 3.28 -6.20
C ALA A 47 4.41 2.84 -7.30
N PHE A 48 4.64 3.18 -8.56
CA PHE A 48 3.83 2.67 -9.67
C PHE A 48 3.91 1.14 -9.77
N VAL A 49 5.10 0.57 -9.62
CA VAL A 49 5.29 -0.89 -9.62
C VAL A 49 4.54 -1.55 -8.45
N VAL A 50 4.58 -0.93 -7.27
CA VAL A 50 3.83 -1.39 -6.09
C VAL A 50 2.32 -1.33 -6.34
N TYR A 51 1.80 -0.24 -6.91
CA TYR A 51 0.39 -0.16 -7.28
C TYR A 51 -0.04 -1.23 -8.27
N LEU A 52 0.75 -1.46 -9.32
CA LEU A 52 0.48 -2.52 -10.28
C LEU A 52 0.43 -3.88 -9.59
N LYS A 53 1.42 -4.20 -8.76
CA LYS A 53 1.45 -5.45 -8.00
C LYS A 53 0.23 -5.60 -7.10
N LEU A 54 -0.12 -4.56 -6.35
CA LEU A 54 -1.32 -4.55 -5.50
C LEU A 54 -2.59 -4.81 -6.30
N SER A 55 -2.74 -4.21 -7.48
CA SER A 55 -3.93 -4.39 -8.33
C SER A 55 -4.18 -5.84 -8.77
N TYR A 56 -3.12 -6.65 -8.84
CA TYR A 56 -3.21 -8.08 -9.18
C TYR A 56 -3.39 -8.99 -7.96
N GLU A 57 -2.84 -8.60 -6.81
CA GLU A 57 -2.82 -9.44 -5.61
C GLU A 57 -4.03 -9.26 -4.68
N VAL A 58 -4.75 -8.15 -4.79
CA VAL A 58 -5.89 -7.82 -3.93
C VAL A 58 -7.21 -8.25 -4.61
N PRO A 59 -8.22 -8.76 -3.89
CA PRO A 59 -8.31 -8.94 -2.44
C PRO A 59 -7.76 -10.30 -1.97
N CYS A 60 -7.08 -10.28 -0.81
CA CYS A 60 -6.68 -11.51 -0.12
C CYS A 60 -7.60 -11.76 1.08
N GLY A 61 -8.30 -12.90 1.08
CA GLY A 61 -9.02 -13.38 2.26
C GLY A 61 -8.04 -13.86 3.33
N THR A 62 -8.40 -13.67 4.61
CA THR A 62 -7.65 -14.24 5.74
C THR A 62 -8.28 -15.57 6.17
N ILE A 63 -7.52 -16.39 6.93
CA ILE A 63 -8.05 -17.66 7.49
C ILE A 63 -9.27 -17.39 8.39
N GLN A 64 -9.24 -16.28 9.14
CA GLN A 64 -10.32 -15.90 10.04
C GLN A 64 -11.54 -15.31 9.31
N ASN A 65 -11.32 -14.67 8.14
CA ASN A 65 -12.36 -14.06 7.32
C ASN A 65 -12.15 -14.44 5.85
N PRO A 66 -12.49 -15.67 5.45
CA PRO A 66 -12.40 -16.10 4.06
C PRO A 66 -13.39 -15.30 3.22
N ILE A 67 -12.94 -14.81 2.07
CA ILE A 67 -13.81 -14.12 1.12
C ILE A 67 -14.46 -15.17 0.21
N PRO A 68 -15.81 -15.27 0.16
CA PRO A 68 -16.49 -16.16 -0.76
C PRO A 68 -16.12 -15.84 -2.22
N ASN A 69 -15.98 -16.86 -3.07
CA ASN A 69 -15.50 -16.70 -4.44
C ASN A 69 -16.31 -15.70 -5.27
N GLY A 70 -17.65 -15.68 -5.13
CA GLY A 70 -18.50 -14.72 -5.83
C GLY A 70 -18.24 -13.26 -5.43
N VAL A 71 -18.04 -13.01 -4.13
CA VAL A 71 -17.76 -11.68 -3.60
C VAL A 71 -16.33 -11.27 -3.96
N LYS A 72 -15.38 -12.21 -4.02
CA LYS A 72 -13.99 -11.96 -4.37
C LYS A 72 -13.85 -11.32 -5.76
N VAL A 73 -14.60 -11.80 -6.74
CA VAL A 73 -14.58 -11.28 -8.12
C VAL A 73 -15.05 -9.82 -8.17
N ILE A 74 -16.16 -9.51 -7.50
CA ILE A 74 -16.72 -8.15 -7.46
C ILE A 74 -15.74 -7.20 -6.76
N MET A 75 -15.20 -7.60 -5.61
CA MET A 75 -14.23 -6.81 -4.85
C MET A 75 -12.93 -6.60 -5.63
N ALA A 76 -12.45 -7.61 -6.38
CA ALA A 76 -11.25 -7.48 -7.20
C ALA A 76 -11.44 -6.44 -8.30
N LYS A 77 -12.63 -6.40 -8.93
CA LYS A 77 -12.95 -5.41 -9.96
C LYS A 77 -12.97 -3.99 -9.39
N GLU A 78 -13.65 -3.79 -8.26
CA GLU A 78 -13.69 -2.49 -7.58
C GLU A 78 -12.30 -2.02 -7.16
N LEU A 79 -11.51 -2.89 -6.53
CA LEU A 79 -10.16 -2.56 -6.05
C LEU A 79 -9.21 -2.24 -7.20
N LYS A 80 -9.31 -2.98 -8.32
CA LYS A 80 -8.55 -2.68 -9.53
C LYS A 80 -8.87 -1.28 -10.05
N HIS A 81 -10.14 -0.89 -10.05
CA HIS A 81 -10.55 0.45 -10.45
C HIS A 81 -9.98 1.53 -9.52
N TYR A 82 -10.03 1.34 -8.20
CA TYR A 82 -9.42 2.27 -7.25
C TYR A 82 -7.90 2.35 -7.41
N CYS A 83 -7.21 1.23 -7.68
CA CYS A 83 -5.78 1.25 -7.97
C CYS A 83 -5.48 2.03 -9.27
N GLN A 84 -6.29 1.90 -10.30
CA GLN A 84 -6.14 2.67 -11.53
C GLN A 84 -6.30 4.17 -11.28
N ILE A 85 -7.34 4.59 -10.56
CA ILE A 85 -7.51 5.99 -10.16
C ILE A 85 -6.30 6.47 -9.35
N GLY A 86 -5.80 5.67 -8.40
CA GLY A 86 -4.62 5.99 -7.63
C GLY A 86 -3.37 6.20 -8.47
N ILE A 87 -3.16 5.38 -9.52
CA ILE A 87 -2.06 5.53 -10.48
C ILE A 87 -2.17 6.86 -11.22
N PHE A 88 -3.37 7.22 -11.73
CA PHE A 88 -3.59 8.49 -12.42
C PHE A 88 -3.36 9.69 -11.49
N LEU A 89 -3.85 9.63 -10.26
CA LEU A 89 -3.65 10.69 -9.27
C LEU A 89 -2.17 10.84 -8.91
N LEU A 90 -1.45 9.73 -8.67
CA LEU A 90 -0.02 9.77 -8.39
C LEU A 90 0.76 10.39 -9.55
N GLY A 91 0.46 9.99 -10.79
CA GLY A 91 1.07 10.55 -12.00
C GLY A 91 0.79 12.04 -12.15
N GLY A 92 -0.47 12.47 -12.03
CA GLY A 92 -0.87 13.87 -12.12
C GLY A 92 -0.20 14.75 -11.07
N VAL A 93 -0.21 14.32 -9.81
CA VAL A 93 0.44 15.05 -8.71
C VAL A 93 1.96 15.12 -8.93
N SER A 94 2.60 14.03 -9.38
CA SER A 94 4.06 14.00 -9.62
C SER A 94 4.50 14.93 -10.77
N ILE A 95 3.66 15.13 -11.79
CA ILE A 95 3.92 16.05 -12.89
C ILE A 95 3.78 17.49 -12.42
N LEU A 96 2.80 17.80 -11.58
CA LEU A 96 2.55 19.13 -11.06
C LEU A 96 3.61 19.58 -10.05
N ASN A 97 4.00 18.66 -9.16
CA ASN A 97 4.98 18.92 -8.11
C ASN A 97 5.67 17.61 -7.70
N ILE A 98 6.99 17.54 -7.88
CA ILE A 98 7.78 16.34 -7.61
C ILE A 98 7.81 15.99 -6.12
N ASP A 99 7.82 16.96 -5.22
CA ASP A 99 7.86 16.74 -3.78
C ASP A 99 6.53 16.14 -3.30
N MET A 100 5.41 16.69 -3.78
CA MET A 100 4.08 16.12 -3.51
C MET A 100 3.94 14.70 -4.07
N GLY A 101 4.48 14.45 -5.27
CA GLY A 101 4.56 13.11 -5.86
C GLY A 101 5.38 12.15 -5.02
N TYR A 102 6.52 12.61 -4.49
CA TYR A 102 7.37 11.84 -3.60
C TYR A 102 6.64 11.45 -2.29
N PHE A 103 5.96 12.39 -1.63
CA PHE A 103 5.17 12.09 -0.42
C PHE A 103 4.06 11.07 -0.69
N ALA A 104 3.34 11.25 -1.79
CA ALA A 104 2.30 10.30 -2.21
C ALA A 104 2.89 8.90 -2.50
N ALA A 105 4.03 8.83 -3.19
CA ALA A 105 4.73 7.60 -3.52
C ALA A 105 5.21 6.85 -2.26
N CYS A 106 5.77 7.55 -1.28
CA CYS A 106 6.16 6.98 0.00
C CYS A 106 4.96 6.33 0.70
N GLY A 107 3.80 6.99 0.72
CA GLY A 107 2.56 6.42 1.27
C GLY A 107 2.13 5.13 0.59
N VAL A 108 2.24 5.05 -0.74
CA VAL A 108 1.94 3.84 -1.52
C VAL A 108 2.89 2.70 -1.20
N ILE A 109 4.19 2.97 -1.13
CA ILE A 109 5.21 1.96 -0.81
C ILE A 109 4.96 1.37 0.59
N VAL A 110 4.66 2.23 1.57
CA VAL A 110 4.30 1.78 2.93
C VAL A 110 3.10 0.86 2.92
N CYS A 111 2.03 1.25 2.22
CA CYS A 111 0.85 0.39 2.08
C CYS A 111 1.19 -0.96 1.46
N GLY A 112 2.06 -0.97 0.43
CA GLY A 112 2.53 -2.19 -0.21
C GLY A 112 3.33 -3.09 0.72
N VAL A 113 4.24 -2.52 1.52
CA VAL A 113 5.03 -3.26 2.52
C VAL A 113 4.12 -3.85 3.60
N LEU A 114 3.20 -3.06 4.15
CA LEU A 114 2.25 -3.54 5.17
C LEU A 114 1.35 -4.65 4.64
N PHE A 115 0.93 -4.56 3.37
CA PHE A 115 0.18 -5.61 2.71
C PHE A 115 1.01 -6.89 2.57
N GLY A 116 2.29 -6.77 2.14
CA GLY A 116 3.21 -7.90 2.01
C GLY A 116 3.44 -8.64 3.34
N ILE A 117 3.67 -7.89 4.42
CA ILE A 117 3.82 -8.45 5.78
C ILE A 117 2.55 -9.19 6.21
N GLY A 118 1.38 -8.60 5.95
CA GLY A 118 0.08 -9.23 6.26
C GLY A 118 -0.10 -10.56 5.53
N LYS A 119 0.24 -10.59 4.24
CA LYS A 119 0.16 -11.79 3.40
C LYS A 119 1.12 -12.89 3.86
N GLN A 120 2.36 -12.52 4.21
CA GLN A 120 3.35 -13.48 4.69
C GLN A 120 2.91 -14.14 6.00
N ARG A 121 2.47 -13.37 6.99
CA ARG A 121 1.95 -13.91 8.26
C ARG A 121 0.76 -14.85 8.07
N GLU A 122 -0.10 -14.57 7.11
CA GLU A 122 -1.26 -15.41 6.82
C GLU A 122 -0.81 -16.74 6.17
N ASN A 123 0.21 -16.71 5.31
CA ASN A 123 0.79 -17.92 4.72
C ASN A 123 1.46 -18.82 5.79
N GLU A 124 2.20 -18.24 6.74
CA GLU A 124 2.82 -18.97 7.86
C GLU A 124 1.77 -19.68 8.72
N LYS A 125 0.63 -19.02 8.99
CA LYS A 125 -0.48 -19.64 9.73
C LYS A 125 -1.13 -20.80 8.99
N ARG A 126 -1.09 -20.80 7.64
CA ARG A 126 -1.60 -21.92 6.82
C ARG A 126 -0.65 -23.11 6.84
N TYR A 127 0.64 -22.87 6.94
CA TYR A 127 1.66 -23.93 6.94
C TYR A 127 1.74 -24.67 8.28
N ASN A 128 1.42 -23.99 9.38
CA ASN A 128 1.48 -24.53 10.75
C ASN A 128 0.17 -25.17 11.22
N LYS A 129 -0.81 -25.36 10.34
CA LYS A 129 -2.05 -26.14 10.55
C LYS A 129 -2.02 -27.44 9.78
#